data_4214b33c5216e159aa03d57c807f7a77
#
_entry.id   4214b33c5216e159aa03d57c807f7a77
#
_cell.length_a   1.000
_cell.length_b   1.000
_cell.length_c   1.000
_cell.angle_alpha   90.00
_cell.angle_beta   90.00
_cell.angle_gamma   90.00
#
_symmetry.space_group_name_H-M   'P 1'
#
loop_
_entity.id
_entity.type
_entity.pdbx_description
1 polymer ?
#
loop_
_entity_poly.entity_id
_entity_poly.type
_entity_poly.pdbx_seq_one_letter_code
_entity_poly.pdbx_strand_id
1 'polypeptide(L)'
;MEIKYTEEELNSIDKSLLIKMFLNLQNQMETLTVETKALNDKMQKMMYRSGYMYSGEQIVLYEYQRTRNASHPRQFLKDYSGVCVTDGYQVYHTVEKELEDLKIAGCWVHCRRKFDEALKAVPKAAQKESLSYLVIKQIQAVYREEDKLKELKPKDRLRQRQVVIKPLVDALFAYLKSNERKTSTAKLKQAVTYALNQEKYLRVFLEDGEALMDNNASERAIRGFCIGKKNWEMIDTINGAASSAIIYSIAETAKANNLKPYEYFEYLLPQIPEHMDDTDRSFLEDLLPWSPKLPEYIRKQKDC
;
A
#
# COMPACT_ATOMS: atom_id res chain seq x y z
N MET A 1 19.14 -25.17 -17.20
CA MET A 1 20.44 -25.87 -16.92
C MET A 1 21.21 -24.97 -15.97
N GLU A 2 21.25 -25.31 -14.67
CA GLU A 2 22.00 -24.49 -13.68
C GLU A 2 23.49 -24.75 -13.93
N ILE A 3 24.20 -23.78 -14.43
CA ILE A 3 25.67 -23.82 -14.49
C ILE A 3 26.17 -23.41 -13.11
N LYS A 4 26.51 -24.38 -12.27
CA LYS A 4 27.16 -24.14 -10.97
C LYS A 4 28.65 -24.42 -11.17
N TYR A 5 29.46 -23.39 -11.04
CA TYR A 5 30.90 -23.52 -10.98
C TYR A 5 31.31 -23.94 -9.56
N THR A 6 32.23 -24.87 -9.45
CA THR A 6 32.88 -25.22 -8.17
C THR A 6 33.93 -24.16 -7.82
N GLU A 7 34.36 -24.13 -6.56
CA GLU A 7 35.41 -23.21 -6.11
C GLU A 7 36.75 -23.49 -6.83
N GLU A 8 37.05 -24.77 -7.13
CA GLU A 8 38.21 -25.16 -7.88
C GLU A 8 38.18 -24.69 -9.34
N GLU A 9 37.02 -24.77 -9.99
CA GLU A 9 36.83 -24.27 -11.35
C GLU A 9 36.95 -22.74 -11.40
N LEU A 10 36.40 -22.01 -10.42
CA LEU A 10 36.55 -20.56 -10.31
C LEU A 10 38.00 -20.13 -10.07
N ASN A 11 38.75 -20.87 -9.27
CA ASN A 11 40.17 -20.61 -9.01
C ASN A 11 41.08 -20.92 -10.23
N SER A 12 40.63 -21.75 -11.18
CA SER A 12 41.34 -22.05 -12.42
C SER A 12 41.12 -21.01 -13.53
N ILE A 13 40.15 -20.12 -13.38
CA ILE A 13 39.83 -19.11 -14.38
C ILE A 13 40.81 -17.93 -14.30
N ASP A 14 41.30 -17.48 -15.46
CA ASP A 14 42.17 -16.33 -15.56
C ASP A 14 41.50 -15.09 -14.90
N LYS A 15 42.28 -14.40 -14.07
CA LYS A 15 41.81 -13.19 -13.34
C LYS A 15 41.21 -12.15 -14.27
N SER A 16 41.75 -11.98 -15.49
CA SER A 16 41.20 -11.00 -16.46
C SER A 16 39.82 -11.43 -16.97
N LEU A 17 39.61 -12.74 -17.12
CA LEU A 17 38.30 -13.28 -17.50
C LEU A 17 37.29 -13.16 -16.38
N LEU A 18 37.67 -13.43 -15.13
CA LEU A 18 36.82 -13.22 -13.95
C LEU A 18 36.39 -11.73 -13.81
N ILE A 19 37.31 -10.80 -14.02
CA ILE A 19 36.97 -9.37 -14.01
C ILE A 19 35.98 -9.02 -15.12
N LYS A 20 36.18 -9.55 -16.34
CA LYS A 20 35.24 -9.33 -17.46
C LYS A 20 33.87 -9.91 -17.16
N MET A 21 33.78 -11.10 -16.59
CA MET A 21 32.52 -11.72 -16.19
C MET A 21 31.84 -10.91 -15.10
N PHE A 22 32.60 -10.45 -14.11
CA PHE A 22 32.04 -9.61 -13.02
C PHE A 22 31.50 -8.27 -13.55
N LEU A 23 32.26 -7.59 -14.42
CA LEU A 23 31.81 -6.34 -15.05
C LEU A 23 30.59 -6.55 -15.93
N ASN A 24 30.52 -7.67 -16.66
CA ASN A 24 29.35 -8.01 -17.46
C ASN A 24 28.12 -8.28 -16.56
N LEU A 25 28.30 -9.03 -15.48
CA LEU A 25 27.24 -9.24 -14.47
C LEU A 25 26.77 -7.93 -13.84
N GLN A 26 27.70 -7.03 -13.51
CA GLN A 26 27.37 -5.71 -12.97
C GLN A 26 26.56 -4.89 -13.98
N ASN A 27 26.98 -4.87 -15.25
CA ASN A 27 26.25 -4.18 -16.31
C ASN A 27 24.83 -4.77 -16.51
N GLN A 28 24.72 -6.11 -16.49
CA GLN A 28 23.42 -6.78 -16.59
C GLN A 28 22.52 -6.43 -15.41
N MET A 29 23.05 -6.39 -14.17
CA MET A 29 22.29 -5.98 -13.00
C MET A 29 21.85 -4.51 -13.06
N GLU A 30 22.71 -3.61 -13.53
CA GLU A 30 22.36 -2.20 -13.72
C GLU A 30 21.24 -2.05 -14.75
N THR A 31 21.34 -2.75 -15.86
CA THR A 31 20.31 -2.75 -16.91
C THR A 31 19.00 -3.31 -16.41
N LEU A 32 19.04 -4.47 -15.74
CA LEU A 32 17.85 -5.06 -15.13
C LEU A 32 17.17 -4.11 -14.14
N THR A 33 17.98 -3.36 -13.38
CA THR A 33 17.47 -2.35 -12.44
C THR A 33 16.74 -1.23 -13.17
N VAL A 34 17.28 -0.75 -14.31
CA VAL A 34 16.65 0.31 -15.12
C VAL A 34 15.33 -0.18 -15.70
N GLU A 35 15.28 -1.40 -16.27
CA GLU A 35 14.08 -1.93 -16.88
C GLU A 35 13.00 -2.27 -15.84
N THR A 36 13.40 -2.82 -14.68
CA THR A 36 12.48 -3.05 -13.56
C THR A 36 11.92 -1.72 -13.04
N LYS A 37 12.73 -0.67 -13.04
CA LYS A 37 12.26 0.68 -12.69
C LYS A 37 11.26 1.19 -13.73
N ALA A 38 11.52 0.99 -15.02
CA ALA A 38 10.59 1.40 -16.08
C ALA A 38 9.24 0.67 -15.97
N LEU A 39 9.23 -0.63 -15.63
CA LEU A 39 8.01 -1.38 -15.35
C LEU A 39 7.24 -0.81 -14.15
N ASN A 40 7.96 -0.52 -13.06
CA ASN A 40 7.37 0.09 -11.87
C ASN A 40 6.81 1.51 -12.15
N ASP A 41 7.55 2.33 -12.90
CA ASP A 41 7.10 3.67 -13.34
C ASP A 41 5.85 3.57 -14.22
N LYS A 42 5.75 2.53 -15.07
CA LYS A 42 4.55 2.28 -15.86
C LYS A 42 3.36 1.88 -15.01
N MET A 43 3.56 1.00 -14.02
CA MET A 43 2.54 0.64 -13.04
C MET A 43 2.07 1.89 -12.26
N GLN A 44 2.99 2.76 -11.82
CA GLN A 44 2.65 4.03 -11.20
C GLN A 44 1.82 4.93 -12.12
N LYS A 45 2.27 5.13 -13.38
CA LYS A 45 1.54 5.95 -14.36
C LYS A 45 0.14 5.42 -14.62
N MET A 46 -0.06 4.10 -14.60
CA MET A 46 -1.39 3.50 -14.72
C MET A 46 -2.26 3.77 -13.49
N MET A 47 -1.71 3.72 -12.28
CA MET A 47 -2.41 4.15 -11.06
C MET A 47 -2.90 5.59 -11.17
N TYR A 48 -2.04 6.50 -11.64
CA TYR A 48 -2.39 7.92 -11.77
C TYR A 48 -3.37 8.22 -12.89
N ARG A 49 -3.29 7.48 -14.01
CA ARG A 49 -4.17 7.71 -15.17
C ARG A 49 -5.58 7.17 -14.97
N SER A 50 -5.72 6.08 -14.22
CA SER A 50 -7.03 5.43 -14.13
C SER A 50 -7.84 5.93 -12.96
N GLY A 51 -7.41 6.88 -12.10
CA GLY A 51 -8.22 7.39 -10.99
C GLY A 51 -9.16 6.35 -10.34
N TYR A 52 -9.30 5.23 -11.03
CA TYR A 52 -10.11 4.05 -10.78
C TYR A 52 -9.43 2.83 -11.36
N MET A 53 -8.78 2.03 -10.55
CA MET A 53 -8.42 0.68 -10.95
C MET A 53 -9.60 -0.24 -10.69
N TYR A 54 -10.58 -0.16 -11.60
CA TYR A 54 -11.81 -0.95 -11.59
C TYR A 54 -11.72 -2.23 -12.39
N SER A 55 -10.55 -2.69 -12.68
CA SER A 55 -10.34 -3.96 -13.38
C SER A 55 -10.10 -5.13 -12.45
N GLY A 56 -10.14 -4.90 -11.14
CA GLY A 56 -9.80 -5.93 -10.14
C GLY A 56 -8.30 -6.08 -9.90
N GLU A 57 -7.46 -5.34 -10.63
CA GLU A 57 -6.02 -5.35 -10.44
C GLU A 57 -5.64 -4.58 -9.19
N GLN A 58 -4.70 -5.15 -8.43
CA GLN A 58 -4.15 -4.52 -7.24
C GLN A 58 -2.68 -4.18 -7.48
N ILE A 59 -2.30 -2.93 -7.18
CA ILE A 59 -0.91 -2.48 -7.28
C ILE A 59 -0.38 -2.18 -5.88
N VAL A 60 0.79 -2.75 -5.58
CA VAL A 60 1.54 -2.50 -4.35
C VAL A 60 2.85 -1.83 -4.73
N LEU A 61 3.07 -0.61 -4.27
CA LEU A 61 4.28 0.16 -4.56
C LEU A 61 5.00 0.50 -3.28
N TYR A 62 6.32 0.30 -3.30
CA TYR A 62 7.25 0.74 -2.27
C TYR A 62 8.18 1.78 -2.86
N GLU A 63 8.38 2.85 -2.12
CA GLU A 63 9.36 3.87 -2.44
C GLU A 63 10.30 4.06 -1.25
N TYR A 64 11.61 4.02 -1.51
CA TYR A 64 12.61 4.33 -0.50
C TYR A 64 12.86 5.83 -0.44
N GLN A 65 12.72 6.40 0.75
CA GLN A 65 13.03 7.82 1.00
C GLN A 65 13.89 7.98 2.24
N ARG A 66 14.89 8.84 2.16
CA ARG A 66 15.84 9.09 3.28
C ARG A 66 15.24 9.85 4.45
N THR A 67 14.17 10.59 4.20
CA THR A 67 13.52 11.46 5.17
C THR A 67 12.00 11.31 5.11
N ARG A 68 11.30 11.87 6.10
CA ARG A 68 9.83 11.98 6.10
C ARG A 68 9.35 13.37 5.64
N ASN A 69 10.06 13.98 4.70
CA ASN A 69 9.72 15.30 4.18
C ASN A 69 8.44 15.25 3.32
N ALA A 70 7.66 16.32 3.35
CA ALA A 70 6.44 16.46 2.56
C ALA A 70 6.69 16.44 1.03
N SER A 71 7.91 16.75 0.60
CA SER A 71 8.29 16.68 -0.82
C SER A 71 8.13 15.27 -1.42
N HIS A 72 8.33 14.20 -0.62
CA HIS A 72 8.22 12.83 -1.10
C HIS A 72 6.78 12.43 -1.43
N PRO A 73 5.80 12.48 -0.52
CA PRO A 73 4.42 12.19 -0.87
C PRO A 73 3.86 13.19 -1.90
N ARG A 74 4.31 14.45 -1.92
CA ARG A 74 3.94 15.42 -2.96
C ARG A 74 4.37 14.94 -4.34
N GLN A 75 5.63 14.52 -4.48
CA GLN A 75 6.17 14.02 -5.75
C GLN A 75 5.50 12.70 -6.16
N PHE A 76 5.25 11.83 -5.19
CA PHE A 76 4.61 10.53 -5.43
C PHE A 76 3.15 10.68 -5.89
N LEU A 77 2.41 11.63 -5.31
CA LEU A 77 0.99 11.86 -5.56
C LEU A 77 0.69 12.97 -6.58
N LYS A 78 1.70 13.61 -7.16
CA LYS A 78 1.51 14.82 -7.98
C LYS A 78 0.55 14.66 -9.16
N ASP A 79 0.53 13.46 -9.77
CA ASP A 79 -0.31 13.14 -10.92
C ASP A 79 -1.46 12.20 -10.54
N TYR A 80 -1.72 12.05 -9.23
CA TYR A 80 -2.79 11.20 -8.71
C TYR A 80 -4.08 11.98 -8.57
N SER A 81 -5.17 11.41 -9.07
CA SER A 81 -6.53 11.90 -8.90
C SER A 81 -7.36 10.84 -8.18
N GLY A 82 -8.03 11.22 -7.10
CA GLY A 82 -8.90 10.35 -6.34
C GLY A 82 -8.70 10.39 -4.83
N VAL A 83 -9.11 9.34 -4.13
CA VAL A 83 -9.08 9.25 -2.67
C VAL A 83 -7.87 8.44 -2.21
N CYS A 84 -7.03 9.04 -1.35
CA CYS A 84 -5.91 8.37 -0.71
C CYS A 84 -6.20 8.17 0.79
N VAL A 85 -6.26 6.92 1.25
CA VAL A 85 -6.50 6.59 2.66
C VAL A 85 -5.19 6.58 3.43
N THR A 86 -5.08 7.39 4.48
CA THR A 86 -3.84 7.56 5.26
C THR A 86 -4.05 7.35 6.76
N ASP A 87 -2.95 7.19 7.49
CA ASP A 87 -2.92 7.04 8.95
C ASP A 87 -3.18 8.33 9.73
N GLY A 88 -3.44 9.45 9.03
CA GLY A 88 -3.63 10.77 9.62
C GLY A 88 -2.32 11.53 9.85
N TYR A 89 -1.23 11.12 9.20
CA TYR A 89 0.03 11.87 9.23
C TYR A 89 -0.15 13.24 8.56
N GLN A 90 0.20 14.31 9.30
CA GLN A 90 -0.07 15.72 8.94
C GLN A 90 0.43 16.12 7.55
N VAL A 91 1.47 15.49 7.06
CA VAL A 91 2.08 15.76 5.74
C VAL A 91 1.07 15.53 4.61
N TYR A 92 0.25 14.48 4.68
CA TYR A 92 -0.77 14.20 3.66
C TYR A 92 -1.83 15.30 3.60
N HIS A 93 -2.21 15.86 4.75
CA HIS A 93 -3.15 17.00 4.80
C HIS A 93 -2.56 18.28 4.19
N THR A 94 -1.23 18.42 4.20
CA THR A 94 -0.55 19.54 3.53
C THR A 94 -0.56 19.32 2.02
N VAL A 95 -0.24 18.10 1.57
CA VAL A 95 -0.23 17.74 0.15
C VAL A 95 -1.63 17.83 -0.47
N GLU A 96 -2.69 17.44 0.25
CA GLU A 96 -4.09 17.60 -0.20
C GLU A 96 -4.44 19.05 -0.56
N LYS A 97 -3.90 20.02 0.17
CA LYS A 97 -4.18 21.46 -0.09
C LYS A 97 -3.49 21.99 -1.34
N GLU A 98 -2.49 21.29 -1.81
CA GLU A 98 -1.65 21.68 -2.95
C GLU A 98 -2.08 20.99 -4.26
N LEU A 99 -2.77 19.83 -4.15
CA LEU A 99 -3.20 19.00 -5.27
C LEU A 99 -4.73 19.01 -5.35
N GLU A 100 -5.29 19.64 -6.38
CA GLU A 100 -6.74 19.86 -6.53
C GLU A 100 -7.55 18.55 -6.63
N ASP A 101 -7.00 17.53 -7.30
CA ASP A 101 -7.68 16.25 -7.56
C ASP A 101 -7.45 15.20 -6.49
N LEU A 102 -6.66 15.51 -5.44
CA LEU A 102 -6.37 14.60 -4.33
C LEU A 102 -7.32 14.86 -3.17
N LYS A 103 -8.00 13.81 -2.70
CA LYS A 103 -8.72 13.80 -1.43
C LYS A 103 -8.05 12.86 -0.44
N ILE A 104 -7.83 13.31 0.78
CA ILE A 104 -7.30 12.45 1.86
C ILE A 104 -8.44 11.91 2.70
N ALA A 105 -8.52 10.59 2.80
CA ALA A 105 -9.40 9.89 3.73
C ALA A 105 -8.61 9.42 4.95
N GLY A 106 -9.21 9.57 6.13
CA GLY A 106 -8.63 9.11 7.40
C GLY A 106 -8.92 7.63 7.64
N CYS A 107 -7.95 6.93 8.21
CA CYS A 107 -8.08 5.51 8.55
C CYS A 107 -8.87 5.32 9.86
N TRP A 108 -10.00 4.64 9.78
CA TRP A 108 -10.84 4.31 10.94
C TRP A 108 -10.19 3.34 11.93
N VAL A 109 -9.28 2.47 11.47
CA VAL A 109 -8.51 1.59 12.36
C VAL A 109 -7.62 2.40 13.29
N HIS A 110 -6.96 3.45 12.78
CA HIS A 110 -6.15 4.35 13.60
C HIS A 110 -6.99 5.11 14.62
N CYS A 111 -8.16 5.61 14.22
CA CYS A 111 -9.11 6.23 15.13
C CYS A 111 -9.53 5.25 16.24
N ARG A 112 -9.97 4.04 15.89
CA ARG A 112 -10.36 3.00 16.84
C ARG A 112 -9.24 2.64 17.79
N ARG A 113 -8.00 2.49 17.30
CA ARG A 113 -6.81 2.13 18.11
C ARG A 113 -6.59 3.10 19.27
N LYS A 114 -6.84 4.41 19.07
CA LYS A 114 -6.75 5.43 20.14
C LYS A 114 -7.72 5.15 21.28
N PHE A 115 -8.96 4.75 20.96
CA PHE A 115 -9.96 4.38 21.97
C PHE A 115 -9.65 3.04 22.62
N ASP A 116 -9.11 2.04 21.88
CA ASP A 116 -8.64 0.77 22.45
C ASP A 116 -7.50 1.00 23.47
N GLU A 117 -6.56 1.91 23.17
CA GLU A 117 -5.48 2.30 24.09
C GLU A 117 -6.01 3.02 25.35
N ALA A 118 -7.02 3.87 25.18
CA ALA A 118 -7.68 4.53 26.30
C ALA A 118 -8.48 3.54 27.16
N LEU A 119 -9.14 2.57 26.53
CA LEU A 119 -9.91 1.52 27.22
C LEU A 119 -9.03 0.62 28.10
N LYS A 120 -7.81 0.28 27.62
CA LYS A 120 -6.84 -0.52 28.41
C LYS A 120 -6.43 0.15 29.71
N ALA A 121 -6.54 1.46 29.83
CA ALA A 121 -6.25 2.21 31.06
C ALA A 121 -7.44 2.22 32.05
N VAL A 122 -8.62 1.69 31.66
CA VAL A 122 -9.79 1.61 32.52
C VAL A 122 -9.83 0.25 33.22
N PRO A 123 -10.11 0.20 34.55
CA PRO A 123 -10.29 -1.06 35.27
C PRO A 123 -11.36 -1.95 34.62
N LYS A 124 -11.10 -3.27 34.53
CA LYS A 124 -11.97 -4.23 33.80
C LYS A 124 -13.45 -4.13 34.17
N ALA A 125 -13.77 -3.93 35.46
CA ALA A 125 -15.14 -3.81 35.95
C ALA A 125 -15.87 -2.58 35.38
N ALA A 126 -15.17 -1.47 35.12
CA ALA A 126 -15.74 -0.22 34.64
C ALA A 126 -15.65 -0.05 33.10
N GLN A 127 -15.01 -0.99 32.40
CA GLN A 127 -14.77 -0.84 30.95
C GLN A 127 -16.07 -0.70 30.15
N LYS A 128 -17.09 -1.51 30.43
CA LYS A 128 -18.35 -1.54 29.67
C LYS A 128 -19.15 -0.24 29.72
N GLU A 129 -18.97 0.55 30.77
CA GLU A 129 -19.64 1.82 30.97
C GLU A 129 -18.77 3.01 30.49
N SER A 130 -17.51 2.75 30.15
CA SER A 130 -16.59 3.78 29.75
C SER A 130 -16.92 4.37 28.37
N LEU A 131 -16.65 5.66 28.18
CA LEU A 131 -16.80 6.36 26.91
C LEU A 131 -16.00 5.67 25.80
N SER A 132 -14.79 5.21 26.09
CA SER A 132 -13.97 4.45 25.12
C SER A 132 -14.68 3.22 24.59
N TYR A 133 -15.28 2.42 25.47
CA TYR A 133 -16.01 1.21 25.08
C TYR A 133 -17.22 1.52 24.22
N LEU A 134 -18.00 2.52 24.60
CA LEU A 134 -19.20 2.93 23.85
C LEU A 134 -18.82 3.44 22.45
N VAL A 135 -17.74 4.23 22.32
CA VAL A 135 -17.23 4.69 21.02
C VAL A 135 -16.75 3.52 20.17
N ILE A 136 -15.99 2.57 20.75
CA ILE A 136 -15.56 1.36 20.04
C ILE A 136 -16.76 0.58 19.51
N LYS A 137 -17.83 0.44 20.29
CA LYS A 137 -19.06 -0.22 19.85
C LYS A 137 -19.75 0.47 18.69
N GLN A 138 -19.77 1.82 18.70
CA GLN A 138 -20.32 2.59 17.59
C GLN A 138 -19.46 2.44 16.33
N ILE A 139 -18.14 2.50 16.44
CA ILE A 139 -17.21 2.23 15.32
C ILE A 139 -17.42 0.80 14.79
N GLN A 140 -17.57 -0.19 15.66
CA GLN A 140 -17.86 -1.57 15.24
C GLN A 140 -19.21 -1.71 14.51
N ALA A 141 -20.22 -0.89 14.88
CA ALA A 141 -21.48 -0.86 14.15
C ALA A 141 -21.30 -0.33 12.72
N VAL A 142 -20.51 0.75 12.56
CA VAL A 142 -20.17 1.29 11.23
C VAL A 142 -19.48 0.22 10.38
N TYR A 143 -18.47 -0.49 10.91
CA TYR A 143 -17.78 -1.57 10.18
C TYR A 143 -18.72 -2.72 9.80
N ARG A 144 -19.62 -3.13 10.67
CA ARG A 144 -20.57 -4.22 10.36
C ARG A 144 -21.52 -3.87 9.22
N GLU A 145 -21.97 -2.63 9.15
CA GLU A 145 -22.81 -2.18 8.05
C GLU A 145 -22.01 -2.03 6.75
N GLU A 146 -20.78 -1.52 6.82
CA GLU A 146 -19.89 -1.43 5.66
C GLU A 146 -19.54 -2.80 5.09
N ASP A 147 -19.31 -3.80 5.95
CA ASP A 147 -19.02 -5.18 5.52
C ASP A 147 -20.13 -5.79 4.65
N LYS A 148 -21.39 -5.42 4.88
CA LYS A 148 -22.54 -5.87 4.06
C LYS A 148 -22.53 -5.27 2.65
N LEU A 149 -21.78 -4.19 2.46
CA LEU A 149 -21.74 -3.44 1.19
C LEU A 149 -20.57 -3.86 0.28
N LYS A 150 -19.69 -4.76 0.71
CA LYS A 150 -18.45 -5.11 0.01
C LYS A 150 -18.68 -5.57 -1.43
N GLU A 151 -19.73 -6.38 -1.66
CA GLU A 151 -20.04 -6.95 -2.97
C GLU A 151 -20.84 -6.01 -3.87
N LEU A 152 -21.23 -4.85 -3.36
CA LEU A 152 -21.99 -3.87 -4.16
C LEU A 152 -21.05 -3.12 -5.10
N LYS A 153 -21.58 -2.77 -6.27
CA LYS A 153 -20.93 -1.81 -7.17
C LYS A 153 -20.76 -0.45 -6.46
N PRO A 154 -19.73 0.33 -6.76
CA PRO A 154 -19.44 1.57 -6.06
C PRO A 154 -20.59 2.56 -5.98
N LYS A 155 -21.32 2.72 -7.07
CA LYS A 155 -22.48 3.62 -7.11
C LYS A 155 -23.56 3.19 -6.11
N ASP A 156 -23.82 1.90 -6.02
CA ASP A 156 -24.83 1.36 -5.10
C ASP A 156 -24.29 1.37 -3.66
N ARG A 157 -22.98 1.09 -3.49
CA ARG A 157 -22.30 1.20 -2.19
C ARG A 157 -22.38 2.63 -1.65
N LEU A 158 -22.07 3.63 -2.48
CA LEU A 158 -22.17 5.03 -2.11
C LEU A 158 -23.59 5.38 -1.66
N ARG A 159 -24.59 4.97 -2.41
CA ARG A 159 -26.00 5.20 -2.06
C ARG A 159 -26.37 4.59 -0.72
N GLN A 160 -25.94 3.35 -0.46
CA GLN A 160 -26.18 2.67 0.82
C GLN A 160 -25.42 3.34 1.97
N ARG A 161 -24.19 3.78 1.74
CA ARG A 161 -23.41 4.55 2.73
C ARG A 161 -24.16 5.80 3.17
N GLN A 162 -24.79 6.53 2.26
CA GLN A 162 -25.57 7.73 2.61
C GLN A 162 -26.81 7.40 3.46
N VAL A 163 -27.49 6.28 3.18
CA VAL A 163 -28.74 5.92 3.87
C VAL A 163 -28.49 5.23 5.20
N VAL A 164 -27.50 4.32 5.26
CA VAL A 164 -27.31 3.43 6.42
C VAL A 164 -26.14 3.89 7.29
N ILE A 165 -24.99 4.18 6.68
CA ILE A 165 -23.74 4.39 7.42
C ILE A 165 -23.60 5.83 7.89
N LYS A 166 -23.94 6.79 7.05
CA LYS A 166 -23.85 8.21 7.40
C LYS A 166 -24.57 8.56 8.69
N PRO A 167 -25.81 8.10 8.95
CA PRO A 167 -26.48 8.36 10.24
C PRO A 167 -25.73 7.80 11.45
N LEU A 168 -25.08 6.62 11.31
CA LEU A 168 -24.27 6.02 12.39
C LEU A 168 -23.02 6.87 12.66
N VAL A 169 -22.35 7.35 11.62
CA VAL A 169 -21.20 8.23 11.73
C VAL A 169 -21.60 9.59 12.33
N ASP A 170 -22.75 10.13 11.91
CA ASP A 170 -23.28 11.39 12.46
C ASP A 170 -23.58 11.25 13.95
N ALA A 171 -24.24 10.16 14.38
CA ALA A 171 -24.51 9.86 15.77
C ALA A 171 -23.22 9.72 16.61
N LEU A 172 -22.21 9.03 16.07
CA LEU A 172 -20.91 8.87 16.73
C LEU A 172 -20.23 10.23 16.98
N PHE A 173 -20.15 11.08 15.97
CA PHE A 173 -19.51 12.38 16.13
C PHE A 173 -20.34 13.34 17.01
N ALA A 174 -21.67 13.29 16.95
CA ALA A 174 -22.52 14.01 17.89
C ALA A 174 -22.27 13.57 19.33
N TYR A 175 -22.14 12.25 19.56
CA TYR A 175 -21.82 11.68 20.87
C TYR A 175 -20.43 12.12 21.35
N LEU A 176 -19.41 12.12 20.49
CA LEU A 176 -18.06 12.59 20.84
C LEU A 176 -18.06 14.06 21.23
N LYS A 177 -18.70 14.93 20.44
CA LYS A 177 -18.82 16.38 20.72
C LYS A 177 -19.52 16.65 22.04
N SER A 178 -20.62 15.96 22.35
CA SER A 178 -21.38 16.12 23.60
C SER A 178 -20.60 15.63 24.84
N ASN A 179 -19.61 14.77 24.67
CA ASN A 179 -18.82 14.19 25.76
C ASN A 179 -17.34 14.66 25.76
N GLU A 180 -16.95 15.60 24.90
CA GLU A 180 -15.57 16.08 24.76
C GLU A 180 -14.99 16.53 26.11
N ARG A 181 -15.77 17.26 26.89
CA ARG A 181 -15.37 17.79 28.22
C ARG A 181 -15.38 16.75 29.34
N LYS A 182 -15.95 15.55 29.11
CA LYS A 182 -16.07 14.46 30.10
C LYS A 182 -14.91 13.47 30.04
N THR A 183 -13.78 13.86 29.48
CA THR A 183 -12.61 13.00 29.34
C THR A 183 -11.87 12.86 30.65
N SER A 184 -11.94 11.68 31.27
CA SER A 184 -11.39 11.40 32.61
C SER A 184 -9.88 11.11 32.63
N THR A 185 -9.29 10.76 31.50
CA THR A 185 -7.87 10.42 31.39
C THR A 185 -7.18 11.11 30.22
N ALA A 186 -5.86 11.31 30.31
CA ALA A 186 -5.09 11.92 29.22
C ALA A 186 -5.21 11.12 27.90
N LYS A 187 -5.19 9.78 27.95
CA LYS A 187 -5.36 8.91 26.77
C LYS A 187 -6.74 9.06 26.16
N LEU A 188 -7.79 9.13 26.95
CA LEU A 188 -9.14 9.34 26.45
C LEU A 188 -9.28 10.73 25.79
N LYS A 189 -8.72 11.77 26.42
CA LYS A 189 -8.68 13.11 25.85
C LYS A 189 -7.97 13.11 24.49
N GLN A 190 -6.81 12.48 24.39
CA GLN A 190 -6.10 12.33 23.11
C GLN A 190 -6.92 11.59 22.06
N ALA A 191 -7.63 10.52 22.42
CA ALA A 191 -8.47 9.77 21.50
C ALA A 191 -9.64 10.61 20.96
N VAL A 192 -10.34 11.33 21.85
CA VAL A 192 -11.45 12.20 21.47
C VAL A 192 -10.96 13.37 20.61
N THR A 193 -9.89 14.05 21.03
CA THR A 193 -9.29 15.15 20.24
C THR A 193 -8.83 14.68 18.87
N TYR A 194 -8.19 13.51 18.77
CA TYR A 194 -7.81 12.92 17.50
C TYR A 194 -9.04 12.70 16.60
N ALA A 195 -10.07 12.02 17.13
CA ALA A 195 -11.27 11.73 16.35
C ALA A 195 -11.95 13.00 15.83
N LEU A 196 -12.10 14.01 16.67
CA LEU A 196 -12.72 15.29 16.29
C LEU A 196 -11.88 16.06 15.26
N ASN A 197 -10.55 16.10 15.42
CA ASN A 197 -9.65 16.73 14.45
C ASN A 197 -9.62 16.00 13.10
N GLN A 198 -9.83 14.68 13.12
CA GLN A 198 -9.87 13.85 11.92
C GLN A 198 -11.28 13.68 11.34
N GLU A 199 -12.32 14.27 11.93
CA GLU A 199 -13.73 14.08 11.50
C GLU A 199 -13.90 14.31 10.00
N LYS A 200 -13.35 15.42 9.46
CA LYS A 200 -13.40 15.72 8.02
C LYS A 200 -12.89 14.55 7.17
N TYR A 201 -11.73 14.05 7.53
CA TYR A 201 -11.04 12.99 6.79
C TYR A 201 -11.69 11.61 6.98
N LEU A 202 -12.16 11.32 8.19
CA LEU A 202 -12.87 10.07 8.49
C LEU A 202 -14.23 9.98 7.79
N ARG A 203 -14.78 11.10 7.31
CA ARG A 203 -16.03 11.15 6.55
C ARG A 203 -15.86 10.99 5.05
N VAL A 204 -14.66 11.14 4.51
CA VAL A 204 -14.42 11.13 3.05
C VAL A 204 -14.90 9.83 2.38
N PHE A 205 -14.78 8.68 3.04
CA PHE A 205 -15.28 7.41 2.48
C PHE A 205 -16.79 7.41 2.21
N LEU A 206 -17.55 8.29 2.87
CA LEU A 206 -18.99 8.47 2.63
C LEU A 206 -19.28 9.21 1.32
N GLU A 207 -18.29 9.89 0.74
CA GLU A 207 -18.46 10.70 -0.48
C GLU A 207 -18.12 9.92 -1.75
N ASP A 208 -17.44 8.77 -1.60
CA ASP A 208 -16.98 7.93 -2.71
C ASP A 208 -17.23 6.45 -2.40
N GLY A 209 -17.91 5.74 -3.29
CA GLY A 209 -18.21 4.32 -3.13
C GLY A 209 -17.00 3.40 -3.26
N GLU A 210 -15.88 3.90 -3.77
CA GLU A 210 -14.61 3.17 -3.93
C GLU A 210 -13.68 3.37 -2.74
N ALA A 211 -13.76 4.52 -2.09
CA ALA A 211 -12.89 4.83 -0.98
C ALA A 211 -13.03 3.79 0.14
N LEU A 212 -11.90 3.28 0.61
CA LEU A 212 -11.85 2.35 1.73
C LEU A 212 -11.95 3.11 3.07
N MET A 213 -12.49 2.44 4.09
CA MET A 213 -12.54 2.98 5.45
C MET A 213 -11.18 2.95 6.15
N ASP A 214 -10.26 2.12 5.72
CA ASP A 214 -8.97 1.94 6.36
C ASP A 214 -7.85 1.62 5.36
N ASN A 215 -6.61 1.78 5.81
CA ASN A 215 -5.41 1.48 5.06
C ASN A 215 -4.80 0.11 5.40
N ASN A 216 -5.58 -0.83 5.90
CA ASN A 216 -5.10 -2.15 6.31
C ASN A 216 -4.40 -2.92 5.18
N ALA A 217 -4.80 -2.72 3.93
CA ALA A 217 -4.14 -3.34 2.77
C ALA A 217 -2.69 -2.85 2.66
N SER A 218 -2.46 -1.53 2.73
CA SER A 218 -1.12 -0.93 2.72
C SER A 218 -0.29 -1.36 3.94
N GLU A 219 -0.90 -1.43 5.14
CA GLU A 219 -0.20 -1.91 6.34
C GLU A 219 0.21 -3.39 6.23
N ARG A 220 -0.62 -4.24 5.64
CA ARG A 220 -0.27 -5.65 5.37
C ARG A 220 0.87 -5.76 4.36
N ALA A 221 0.83 -4.97 3.30
CA ALA A 221 1.90 -4.93 2.32
C ALA A 221 3.24 -4.53 2.96
N ILE A 222 3.27 -3.45 3.76
CA ILE A 222 4.48 -3.01 4.48
C ILE A 222 5.01 -4.10 5.43
N ARG A 223 4.15 -4.92 6.04
CA ARG A 223 4.61 -6.01 6.92
C ARG A 223 5.45 -7.04 6.17
N GLY A 224 5.11 -7.38 4.93
CA GLY A 224 5.91 -8.27 4.09
C GLY A 224 7.34 -7.75 3.94
N PHE A 225 7.49 -6.48 3.62
CA PHE A 225 8.79 -5.81 3.54
C PHE A 225 9.53 -5.79 4.90
N CYS A 226 8.84 -5.45 5.99
CA CYS A 226 9.44 -5.41 7.34
C CYS A 226 9.87 -6.78 7.86
N ILE A 227 9.16 -7.87 7.50
CA ILE A 227 9.56 -9.24 7.85
C ILE A 227 10.81 -9.62 7.05
N GLY A 228 10.85 -9.28 5.76
CA GLY A 228 12.01 -9.50 4.91
C GLY A 228 13.27 -8.82 5.46
N LYS A 229 13.15 -7.63 6.07
CA LYS A 229 14.27 -6.94 6.72
C LYS A 229 15.07 -7.82 7.70
N LYS A 230 14.43 -8.79 8.36
CA LYS A 230 15.12 -9.74 9.24
C LYS A 230 16.06 -10.71 8.51
N ASN A 231 15.86 -10.90 7.21
CA ASN A 231 16.65 -11.81 6.39
C ASN A 231 17.85 -11.11 5.74
N TRP A 232 17.75 -9.81 5.48
CA TRP A 232 18.83 -9.03 4.85
C TRP A 232 19.35 -7.89 5.72
N GLU A 233 19.26 -7.95 7.00
CA GLU A 233 19.58 -7.01 8.09
C GLU A 233 20.20 -5.66 7.70
N MET A 234 20.95 -5.55 6.59
CA MET A 234 21.58 -4.32 6.11
C MET A 234 21.40 -4.11 4.61
N ILE A 235 20.85 -2.96 4.27
CA ILE A 235 20.93 -2.38 2.92
C ILE A 235 21.90 -1.23 3.04
N ASP A 236 23.17 -1.46 2.67
CA ASP A 236 24.26 -0.52 2.92
C ASP A 236 24.24 0.70 2.00
N THR A 237 23.51 0.65 0.89
CA THR A 237 23.51 1.71 -0.11
C THR A 237 22.11 2.22 -0.42
N ILE A 238 22.03 3.51 -0.81
CA ILE A 238 20.78 4.13 -1.26
C ILE A 238 20.25 3.43 -2.50
N ASN A 239 21.12 3.09 -3.44
CA ASN A 239 20.75 2.38 -4.66
C ASN A 239 20.23 0.97 -4.35
N GLY A 240 20.85 0.25 -3.42
CA GLY A 240 20.37 -1.05 -2.95
C GLY A 240 18.98 -0.95 -2.33
N ALA A 241 18.71 0.09 -1.53
CA ALA A 241 17.40 0.33 -0.96
C ALA A 241 16.33 0.64 -2.02
N ALA A 242 16.68 1.48 -3.01
CA ALA A 242 15.79 1.80 -4.12
C ALA A 242 15.49 0.57 -4.99
N SER A 243 16.52 -0.22 -5.34
CA SER A 243 16.37 -1.47 -6.10
C SER A 243 15.51 -2.49 -5.35
N SER A 244 15.72 -2.64 -4.04
CA SER A 244 14.88 -3.50 -3.20
C SER A 244 13.42 -3.05 -3.21
N ALA A 245 13.15 -1.75 -3.10
CA ALA A 245 11.79 -1.22 -3.16
C ALA A 245 11.11 -1.55 -4.49
N ILE A 246 11.82 -1.44 -5.62
CA ILE A 246 11.30 -1.78 -6.95
C ILE A 246 10.97 -3.28 -7.04
N ILE A 247 11.91 -4.16 -6.68
CA ILE A 247 11.72 -5.62 -6.74
C ILE A 247 10.55 -6.05 -5.86
N TYR A 248 10.45 -5.49 -4.64
CA TYR A 248 9.32 -5.77 -3.76
C TYR A 248 7.99 -5.24 -4.31
N SER A 249 7.97 -4.09 -4.97
CA SER A 249 6.77 -3.57 -5.63
C SER A 249 6.25 -4.56 -6.68
N ILE A 250 7.14 -5.09 -7.50
CA ILE A 250 6.78 -6.07 -8.54
C ILE A 250 6.32 -7.38 -7.90
N ALA A 251 7.05 -7.91 -6.91
CA ALA A 251 6.72 -9.16 -6.23
C ALA A 251 5.35 -9.09 -5.52
N GLU A 252 5.10 -8.03 -4.77
CA GLU A 252 3.84 -7.89 -4.02
C GLU A 252 2.67 -7.56 -4.95
N THR A 253 2.90 -6.81 -6.03
CA THR A 253 1.88 -6.60 -7.08
C THR A 253 1.54 -7.93 -7.78
N ALA A 254 2.53 -8.76 -8.09
CA ALA A 254 2.30 -10.09 -8.66
C ALA A 254 1.45 -10.95 -7.71
N LYS A 255 1.78 -10.98 -6.40
CA LYS A 255 0.99 -11.70 -5.39
C LYS A 255 -0.45 -11.20 -5.30
N ALA A 256 -0.63 -9.88 -5.34
CA ALA A 256 -1.95 -9.25 -5.26
C ALA A 256 -2.84 -9.60 -6.47
N ASN A 257 -2.22 -9.86 -7.63
CA ASN A 257 -2.90 -10.29 -8.86
C ASN A 257 -2.90 -11.83 -9.06
N ASN A 258 -2.77 -12.59 -7.97
CA ASN A 258 -2.81 -14.07 -8.01
C ASN A 258 -1.72 -14.73 -8.86
N LEU A 259 -0.57 -14.07 -9.01
CA LEU A 259 0.59 -14.68 -9.64
C LEU A 259 1.50 -15.35 -8.59
N LYS A 260 2.32 -16.29 -9.05
CA LYS A 260 3.42 -16.86 -8.31
C LYS A 260 4.67 -16.00 -8.57
N PRO A 261 5.20 -15.26 -7.57
CA PRO A 261 6.24 -14.27 -7.83
C PRO A 261 7.52 -14.87 -8.40
N TYR A 262 7.91 -16.07 -7.97
CA TYR A 262 9.12 -16.72 -8.46
C TYR A 262 9.01 -16.99 -9.97
N GLU A 263 7.97 -17.68 -10.41
CA GLU A 263 7.71 -17.99 -11.81
C GLU A 263 7.49 -16.72 -12.66
N TYR A 264 6.93 -15.68 -12.04
CA TYR A 264 6.77 -14.40 -12.71
C TYR A 264 8.12 -13.71 -12.96
N PHE A 265 9.03 -13.70 -11.99
CA PHE A 265 10.38 -13.20 -12.21
C PHE A 265 11.17 -14.05 -13.19
N GLU A 266 11.07 -15.38 -13.10
CA GLU A 266 11.70 -16.30 -14.05
C GLU A 266 11.24 -16.02 -15.50
N TYR A 267 9.99 -15.62 -15.69
CA TYR A 267 9.47 -15.18 -16.98
C TYR A 267 9.97 -13.77 -17.38
N LEU A 268 9.97 -12.80 -16.47
CA LEU A 268 10.38 -11.43 -16.77
C LEU A 268 11.87 -11.30 -17.14
N LEU A 269 12.73 -12.00 -16.42
CA LEU A 269 14.18 -11.86 -16.53
C LEU A 269 14.73 -12.15 -17.95
N PRO A 270 14.24 -13.12 -18.72
CA PRO A 270 14.62 -13.31 -20.12
C PRO A 270 13.98 -12.29 -21.06
N GLN A 271 12.70 -11.92 -20.84
CA GLN A 271 11.95 -11.06 -21.75
C GLN A 271 12.46 -9.62 -21.78
N ILE A 272 12.80 -9.07 -20.61
CA ILE A 272 13.26 -7.67 -20.51
C ILE A 272 14.55 -7.41 -21.32
N PRO A 273 15.59 -8.24 -21.22
CA PRO A 273 16.83 -8.05 -22.00
C PRO A 273 16.64 -8.14 -23.52
N GLU A 274 15.68 -8.93 -23.99
CA GLU A 274 15.41 -9.06 -25.44
C GLU A 274 14.91 -7.74 -26.06
N HIS A 275 14.36 -6.84 -25.26
CA HIS A 275 13.80 -5.57 -25.68
C HIS A 275 14.63 -4.34 -25.23
N MET A 276 15.89 -4.55 -24.81
CA MET A 276 16.72 -3.46 -24.25
C MET A 276 17.00 -2.33 -25.25
N ASP A 277 17.17 -2.68 -26.50
CA ASP A 277 17.47 -1.74 -27.59
C ASP A 277 16.22 -1.09 -28.18
N ASP A 278 15.01 -1.52 -27.78
CA ASP A 278 13.76 -0.97 -28.27
C ASP A 278 13.56 0.43 -27.72
N THR A 279 13.30 1.40 -28.61
CA THR A 279 12.91 2.76 -28.21
C THR A 279 11.47 2.84 -27.71
N ASP A 280 10.59 1.95 -28.21
CA ASP A 280 9.23 1.78 -27.75
C ASP A 280 9.17 0.76 -26.59
N ARG A 281 8.62 1.19 -25.47
CA ARG A 281 8.45 0.39 -24.25
C ARG A 281 7.03 -0.22 -24.14
N SER A 282 6.30 -0.30 -25.23
CA SER A 282 4.93 -0.86 -25.24
C SER A 282 4.89 -2.34 -24.85
N PHE A 283 5.96 -3.11 -25.11
CA PHE A 283 6.09 -4.51 -24.69
C PHE A 283 5.89 -4.71 -23.18
N LEU A 284 6.21 -3.70 -22.35
CA LEU A 284 5.98 -3.76 -20.90
C LEU A 284 4.50 -3.95 -20.52
N GLU A 285 3.55 -3.59 -21.42
CA GLU A 285 2.13 -3.82 -21.17
C GLU A 285 1.79 -5.30 -21.14
N ASP A 286 2.49 -6.08 -21.93
CA ASP A 286 2.32 -7.51 -22.04
C ASP A 286 2.90 -8.25 -20.81
N LEU A 287 3.84 -7.61 -20.14
CA LEU A 287 4.52 -8.13 -18.94
C LEU A 287 3.85 -7.72 -17.61
N LEU A 288 2.85 -6.82 -17.65
CA LEU A 288 2.19 -6.38 -16.42
C LEU A 288 1.46 -7.54 -15.72
N PRO A 289 1.40 -7.56 -14.36
CA PRO A 289 0.84 -8.68 -13.60
C PRO A 289 -0.60 -9.08 -13.93
N TRP A 290 -1.36 -8.19 -14.53
CA TRP A 290 -2.74 -8.43 -14.98
C TRP A 290 -2.87 -8.68 -16.48
N SER A 291 -1.75 -8.71 -17.22
CA SER A 291 -1.79 -8.93 -18.66
C SER A 291 -2.36 -10.32 -18.99
N PRO A 292 -3.31 -10.39 -19.93
CA PRO A 292 -3.83 -11.67 -20.42
C PRO A 292 -2.79 -12.49 -21.19
N LYS A 293 -1.68 -11.86 -21.61
CA LYS A 293 -0.60 -12.52 -22.37
C LYS A 293 0.37 -13.32 -21.48
N LEU A 294 0.28 -13.16 -20.14
CA LEU A 294 1.11 -13.94 -19.23
C LEU A 294 0.77 -15.42 -19.29
N PRO A 295 1.79 -16.32 -19.31
CA PRO A 295 1.60 -17.76 -19.30
C PRO A 295 0.76 -18.26 -18.11
N GLU A 296 -0.08 -19.26 -18.35
CA GLU A 296 -0.97 -19.82 -17.30
C GLU A 296 -0.20 -20.39 -16.10
N TYR A 297 1.00 -20.97 -16.29
CA TYR A 297 1.76 -21.57 -15.20
C TYR A 297 2.19 -20.57 -14.12
N ILE A 298 2.27 -19.28 -14.48
CA ILE A 298 2.60 -18.17 -13.56
C ILE A 298 1.42 -17.89 -12.60
N ARG A 299 0.19 -18.21 -13.00
CA ARG A 299 -1.01 -17.95 -12.21
C ARG A 299 -1.15 -18.99 -11.09
N LYS A 300 -1.60 -18.54 -9.93
CA LYS A 300 -2.01 -19.45 -8.87
C LYS A 300 -3.31 -20.13 -9.30
N GLN A 301 -3.36 -21.46 -9.15
CA GLN A 301 -4.63 -22.17 -9.26
C GLN A 301 -5.56 -21.65 -8.16
N LYS A 302 -6.81 -21.36 -8.50
CA LYS A 302 -7.82 -21.13 -7.49
C LYS A 302 -8.02 -22.47 -6.78
N ASP A 303 -7.72 -22.52 -5.48
CA ASP A 303 -8.15 -23.66 -4.66
C ASP A 303 -9.67 -23.76 -4.80
N CYS A 304 -10.12 -24.90 -5.31
CA CYS A 304 -11.54 -25.23 -5.44
C CYS A 304 -12.17 -25.47 -4.09
#